data_3689151a62f23c4658bc3bb51745e006
#
_entry.id   3689151a62f23c4658bc3bb51745e006
#
_cell.length_a   1.000
_cell.length_b   1.000
_cell.length_c   1.000
_cell.angle_alpha   90.00
_cell.angle_beta   90.00
_cell.angle_gamma   90.00
#
_symmetry.space_group_name_H-M   'P 1'
#
loop_
_entity.id
_entity.type
_entity.pdbx_description
1 polymer ?
#
loop_
_entity_poly.entity_id
_entity_poly.type
_entity_poly.pdbx_seq_one_letter_code
_entity_poly.pdbx_strand_id
1 'polypeptide(L)'
;MEDNRKIESEKDIVFSQTIKAGKRIYYIDVKKNRKGEMYLSITESKKNVSGEGENAVVTFEKHKIFLYREDFAKFANSLNEAINFVVAEQGEYI
;
A
#
# COMPACT_ATOMS: atom_id res chain seq x y z
N MET A 1 -13.55 -17.35 -12.08
CA MET A 1 -12.92 -16.58 -12.49
C MET A 1 -12.31 -15.44 -11.75
N GLU A 2 -12.58 -15.38 -10.49
CA GLU A 2 -11.83 -14.45 -9.67
C GLU A 2 -10.37 -14.76 -9.65
N ASP A 3 -10.06 -16.04 -9.76
CA ASP A 3 -8.66 -16.44 -9.78
C ASP A 3 -7.95 -15.88 -10.97
N ASN A 4 -8.62 -15.83 -12.12
CA ASN A 4 -8.00 -15.29 -13.31
C ASN A 4 -7.69 -13.83 -13.15
N ARG A 5 -8.61 -13.08 -12.55
CA ARG A 5 -8.39 -11.67 -12.35
C ARG A 5 -7.23 -11.42 -11.41
N LYS A 6 -7.15 -12.23 -10.36
CA LYS A 6 -6.06 -12.13 -9.41
C LYS A 6 -4.72 -12.42 -10.05
N ILE A 7 -4.69 -13.46 -10.89
CA ILE A 7 -3.46 -13.84 -11.57
C ILE A 7 -3.03 -12.74 -12.54
N GLU A 8 -4.00 -12.18 -13.26
CA GLU A 8 -3.68 -11.11 -14.20
C GLU A 8 -3.12 -9.91 -13.49
N SER A 9 -3.68 -9.61 -12.32
CA SER A 9 -3.19 -8.48 -11.54
C SER A 9 -1.73 -8.68 -11.14
N GLU A 10 -1.37 -9.90 -10.77
CA GLU A 10 0.00 -10.19 -10.39
C GLU A 10 0.94 -10.11 -11.59
N LYS A 11 0.47 -10.54 -12.75
CA LYS A 11 1.30 -10.50 -13.94
C LYS A 11 1.60 -9.07 -14.37
N ASP A 12 0.73 -8.15 -14.01
CA ASP A 12 0.88 -6.77 -14.42
C ASP A 12 1.80 -5.98 -13.53
N ILE A 13 2.27 -6.56 -12.45
CA ILE A 13 3.17 -5.87 -11.53
C ILE A 13 4.57 -5.91 -12.11
N VAL A 14 5.13 -4.72 -12.39
CA VAL A 14 6.48 -4.63 -12.97
C VAL A 14 7.52 -4.22 -11.94
N PHE A 15 7.10 -3.72 -10.79
CA PHE A 15 8.00 -3.31 -9.73
C PHE A 15 7.21 -3.27 -8.44
N SER A 16 7.84 -3.64 -7.34
CA SER A 16 7.11 -3.73 -6.09
C SER A 16 8.04 -3.40 -4.92
N GLN A 17 7.52 -2.65 -3.97
CA GLN A 17 8.19 -2.38 -2.71
C GLN A 17 7.26 -2.80 -1.58
N THR A 18 7.84 -3.39 -0.56
CA THR A 18 7.09 -3.81 0.61
C THR A 18 7.69 -3.16 1.84
N ILE A 19 6.85 -2.53 2.63
CA ILE A 19 7.27 -1.88 3.87
C ILE A 19 6.57 -2.57 5.02
N LYS A 20 7.34 -3.21 5.88
CA LYS A 20 6.79 -3.89 7.05
C LYS A 20 6.87 -2.95 8.24
N ALA A 21 5.75 -2.76 8.91
CA ALA A 21 5.66 -1.80 10.00
C ALA A 21 4.77 -2.36 11.10
N GLY A 22 5.29 -3.28 11.87
CA GLY A 22 4.55 -3.91 12.95
C GLY A 22 3.39 -4.74 12.41
N LYS A 23 2.18 -4.40 12.83
CA LYS A 23 0.99 -5.11 12.38
C LYS A 23 0.55 -4.70 10.99
N ARG A 24 1.19 -3.70 10.41
CA ARG A 24 0.83 -3.20 9.09
C ARG A 24 1.92 -3.54 8.09
N ILE A 25 1.49 -3.77 6.89
CA ILE A 25 2.39 -3.93 5.75
C ILE A 25 1.86 -3.02 4.65
N TYR A 26 2.77 -2.26 4.05
CA TYR A 26 2.41 -1.39 2.94
C TYR A 26 3.05 -1.95 1.69
N TYR A 27 2.26 -2.08 0.65
CA TYR A 27 2.73 -2.53 -0.65
C TYR A 27 2.62 -1.37 -1.62
N ILE A 28 3.71 -1.09 -2.29
CA ILE A 28 3.71 -0.08 -3.35
C ILE A 28 4.08 -0.82 -4.62
N ASP A 29 3.11 -1.00 -5.49
CA ASP A 29 3.28 -1.78 -6.70
C ASP A 29 3.15 -0.88 -7.91
N VAL A 30 4.05 -1.07 -8.87
CA VAL A 30 3.92 -0.43 -10.18
C VAL A 30 3.24 -1.43 -11.09
N LYS A 31 2.12 -1.01 -11.65
CA LYS A 31 1.35 -1.86 -12.55
C LYS A 31 1.27 -1.22 -13.93
N LYS A 32 0.96 -2.03 -14.90
CA LYS A 32 0.88 -1.57 -16.28
C LYS A 32 -0.51 -1.94 -16.82
N ASN A 33 -1.17 -0.98 -17.48
CA ASN A 33 -2.45 -1.27 -18.07
C ASN A 33 -2.26 -1.83 -19.48
N ARG A 34 -3.37 -2.04 -20.17
CA ARG A 34 -3.31 -2.66 -21.50
C ARG A 34 -2.58 -1.81 -22.51
N LYS A 35 -2.59 -0.51 -22.32
CA LYS A 35 -1.92 0.40 -23.24
C LYS A 35 -0.45 0.53 -22.93
N GLY A 36 0.03 -0.15 -21.89
CA GLY A 36 1.42 -0.05 -21.51
C GLY A 36 1.71 1.11 -20.59
N GLU A 37 0.69 1.81 -20.12
CA GLU A 37 0.88 2.92 -19.20
C GLU A 37 1.01 2.39 -17.78
N MET A 38 1.93 2.98 -17.04
CA MET A 38 2.20 2.54 -15.68
C MET A 38 1.51 3.44 -14.67
N TYR A 39 1.10 2.83 -13.58
CA TYR A 39 0.47 3.54 -12.47
C TYR A 39 0.82 2.81 -11.19
N LEU A 40 0.50 3.42 -10.05
CA LEU A 40 0.82 2.84 -8.75
C LEU A 40 -0.43 2.27 -8.10
N SER A 41 -0.22 1.18 -7.38
CA SER A 41 -1.22 0.61 -6.48
C SER A 41 -0.59 0.60 -5.10
N ILE A 42 -1.20 1.29 -4.16
CA ILE A 42 -0.69 1.39 -2.80
C ILE A 42 -1.69 0.70 -1.89
N THR A 43 -1.22 -0.31 -1.17
CA THR A 43 -2.09 -1.12 -0.32
C THR A 43 -1.58 -1.10 1.10
N GLU A 44 -2.46 -0.82 2.04
CA GLU A 44 -2.20 -1.02 3.46
C GLU A 44 -2.89 -2.30 3.88
N SER A 45 -2.14 -3.21 4.51
CA SER A 45 -2.69 -4.45 5.04
C SER A 45 -2.44 -4.46 6.54
N LYS A 46 -3.50 -4.55 7.32
CA LYS A 46 -3.40 -4.53 8.77
C LYS A 46 -3.90 -5.84 9.33
N LYS A 47 -3.10 -6.42 10.21
CA LYS A 47 -3.45 -7.68 10.86
C LYS A 47 -4.26 -7.38 12.11
N ASN A 48 -5.40 -8.03 12.24
CA ASN A 48 -6.27 -7.91 13.40
C ASN A 48 -6.40 -9.26 14.06
N VAL A 49 -6.28 -9.30 15.38
CA VAL A 49 -6.42 -10.52 16.13
C VAL A 49 -7.55 -10.33 17.14
N SER A 50 -8.54 -11.21 17.10
CA SER A 50 -9.67 -11.21 18.02
C SER A 50 -9.65 -12.48 18.83
N GLY A 51 -10.03 -12.38 20.12
CA GLY A 51 -10.10 -13.55 20.96
C GLY A 51 -8.77 -13.90 21.56
N GLU A 52 -8.76 -15.01 22.28
CA GLU A 52 -7.56 -15.43 23.00
C GLU A 52 -7.36 -16.93 22.82
N GLY A 53 -6.07 -17.32 22.84
CA GLY A 53 -5.70 -18.71 22.84
C GLY A 53 -6.20 -19.41 21.60
N GLU A 54 -6.82 -20.54 21.81
CA GLU A 54 -7.29 -21.37 20.70
C GLU A 54 -8.44 -20.74 19.95
N ASN A 55 -9.10 -19.80 20.57
CA ASN A 55 -10.24 -19.12 19.94
C ASN A 55 -9.84 -17.86 19.21
N ALA A 56 -8.54 -17.59 19.14
CA ALA A 56 -8.08 -16.39 18.46
C ALA A 56 -8.35 -16.49 16.97
N VAL A 57 -8.84 -15.39 16.41
CA VAL A 57 -9.14 -15.29 14.99
C VAL A 57 -8.28 -14.20 14.42
N VAL A 58 -7.57 -14.51 13.33
CA VAL A 58 -6.71 -13.57 12.66
C VAL A 58 -7.38 -13.15 11.36
N THR A 59 -7.55 -11.85 11.19
CA THR A 59 -8.08 -11.30 9.96
C THR A 59 -7.16 -10.22 9.46
N PHE A 60 -7.30 -9.88 8.18
CA PHE A 60 -6.53 -8.82 7.57
C PHE A 60 -7.47 -7.80 6.97
N GLU A 61 -7.19 -6.56 7.28
CA GLU A 61 -7.96 -5.44 6.78
C GLU A 61 -7.10 -4.76 5.73
N LYS A 62 -7.62 -4.64 4.51
CA LYS A 62 -6.83 -4.11 3.40
C LYS A 62 -7.51 -2.90 2.81
N HIS A 63 -6.71 -1.89 2.54
CA HIS A 63 -7.17 -0.67 1.90
C HIS A 63 -6.22 -0.35 0.77
N LYS A 64 -6.78 -0.09 -0.39
CA LYS A 64 -5.97 0.11 -1.59
C LYS A 64 -6.38 1.39 -2.29
N ILE A 65 -5.39 2.12 -2.76
CA ILE A 65 -5.64 3.26 -3.62
C ILE A 65 -4.80 3.13 -4.87
N PHE A 66 -5.26 3.77 -5.92
CA PHE A 66 -4.52 3.83 -7.18
C PHE A 66 -4.09 5.25 -7.42
N LEU A 67 -2.87 5.39 -7.90
CA LEU A 67 -2.28 6.71 -8.15
C LEU A 67 -1.75 6.72 -9.57
N TYR A 68 -2.16 7.71 -10.34
CA TYR A 68 -1.82 7.79 -11.76
C TYR A 68 -0.77 8.84 -11.99
N ARG A 69 -0.08 8.75 -13.13
CA ARG A 69 1.12 9.56 -13.38
C ARG A 69 0.86 11.05 -13.26
N GLU A 70 -0.30 11.50 -13.69
CA GLU A 70 -0.60 12.93 -13.65
C GLU A 70 -0.66 13.46 -12.22
N ASP A 71 -0.82 12.58 -11.24
CA ASP A 71 -0.93 12.99 -9.84
C ASP A 71 0.30 12.67 -9.01
N PHE A 72 1.31 12.04 -9.62
CA PHE A 72 2.47 11.61 -8.85
C PHE A 72 3.15 12.75 -8.12
N ALA A 73 3.46 13.82 -8.83
CA ALA A 73 4.21 14.92 -8.23
C ALA A 73 3.39 15.59 -7.13
N LYS A 74 2.12 15.81 -7.38
CA LYS A 74 1.26 16.44 -6.38
C LYS A 74 1.15 15.60 -5.13
N PHE A 75 0.96 14.30 -5.31
CA PHE A 75 0.79 13.40 -4.18
C PHE A 75 2.09 13.32 -3.38
N ALA A 76 3.22 13.13 -4.06
CA ALA A 76 4.50 12.99 -3.37
C ALA A 76 4.87 14.27 -2.63
N ASN A 77 4.66 15.42 -3.25
CA ASN A 77 4.98 16.68 -2.62
C ASN A 77 4.11 16.93 -1.40
N SER A 78 2.81 16.65 -1.51
CA SER A 78 1.92 16.87 -0.38
C SER A 78 2.23 15.92 0.76
N LEU A 79 2.55 14.68 0.44
CA LEU A 79 2.93 13.71 1.45
C LEU A 79 4.18 14.15 2.18
N ASN A 80 5.20 14.60 1.42
CA ASN A 80 6.43 15.06 2.03
C ASN A 80 6.21 16.28 2.90
N GLU A 81 5.35 17.20 2.47
CA GLU A 81 5.07 18.38 3.29
C GLU A 81 4.38 17.99 4.58
N ALA A 82 3.45 17.03 4.51
CA ALA A 82 2.77 16.59 5.72
C ALA A 82 3.73 15.92 6.68
N ILE A 83 4.62 15.08 6.14
CA ILE A 83 5.63 14.43 6.97
C ILE A 83 6.54 15.46 7.60
N ASN A 84 6.99 16.44 6.82
CA ASN A 84 7.86 17.48 7.34
C ASN A 84 7.20 18.30 8.44
N PHE A 85 5.90 18.54 8.30
CA PHE A 85 5.17 19.24 9.35
C PHE A 85 5.22 18.47 10.66
N VAL A 86 4.96 17.15 10.59
CA VAL A 86 4.99 16.32 11.80
C VAL A 86 6.38 16.31 12.40
N VAL A 87 7.41 16.16 11.56
CA VAL A 87 8.78 16.12 12.04
C VAL A 87 9.15 17.45 12.70
N ALA A 88 8.71 18.57 12.12
CA ALA A 88 9.01 19.87 12.70
C ALA A 88 8.35 20.04 14.07
N GLU A 89 7.16 19.50 14.24
CA GLU A 89 6.43 19.64 15.50
C GLU A 89 6.84 18.63 16.55
N GLN A 90 7.17 17.41 16.15
CA GLN A 90 7.37 16.32 17.10
C GLN A 90 8.72 15.63 16.97
N GLY A 91 9.55 16.04 16.01
CA GLY A 91 10.82 15.40 15.77
C GLY A 91 10.64 14.11 14.99
N GLU A 92 11.76 13.54 14.60
CA GLU A 92 11.74 12.29 13.86
C GLU A 92 11.50 11.12 14.81
N TYR A 93 10.78 10.14 14.31
CA TYR A 93 10.55 8.93 15.06
C TYR A 93 11.67 7.94 14.72
N ILE A 94 12.40 7.52 15.72
CA ILE A 94 13.54 6.60 15.54
C ILE A 94 13.27 5.25 16.11
#